data_21a1f086bc55ea974dd85345f7563e2a
#
_entry.id   21a1f086bc55ea974dd85345f7563e2a
#
_cell.length_a   1.000
_cell.length_b   1.000
_cell.length_c   1.000
_cell.angle_alpha   90.00
_cell.angle_beta   90.00
_cell.angle_gamma   90.00
#
_symmetry.space_group_name_H-M   'P 1'
#
loop_
_entity.id
_entity.type
_entity.pdbx_description
1 polymer ?
#
loop_
_entity_poly.entity_id
_entity_poly.type
_entity_poly.pdbx_seq_one_letter_code
_entity_poly.pdbx_strand_id
1 'polypeptide(L)'
;LFGLALHAESLITLNVEPSKEHPRNSEGSFATLKSGRILFIYSQFYGGNGDESPARLVKIHSDDQGRTWSTPITVVENTAGNNVMSVSLLRLASGKLAMFYCIKNSWIDCRPHIRLSTDEGETWTEPKLIQQAPGYFVLNNDRVIQTSKGRLIVPLAFHRSRGTDPHTSKSWDARAIATWLYSDDEGTTWTESSSWWAMPVRSGSGLQEPGVVELADGTLFSWCRTDQGAQFGFRSTDAGKTFSPPEPTEMKSPNGPASIKR
;
A
#
# COMPACT_ATOMS: atom_id res chain seq x y z
N LEU A 1 5.29 -31.23 41.83
CA LEU A 1 4.92 -30.92 40.43
C LEU A 1 4.05 -29.67 40.43
N PHE A 2 4.67 -28.50 40.29
CA PHE A 2 3.93 -27.24 40.03
C PHE A 2 3.66 -27.18 38.55
N GLY A 3 2.41 -27.35 38.14
CA GLY A 3 1.94 -27.09 36.81
C GLY A 3 1.98 -25.58 36.55
N LEU A 4 2.91 -25.11 35.74
CA LEU A 4 2.83 -23.79 35.12
C LEU A 4 1.62 -23.79 34.16
N ALA A 5 0.52 -23.18 34.60
CA ALA A 5 -0.57 -22.84 33.71
C ALA A 5 -0.01 -21.80 32.71
N LEU A 6 0.28 -22.21 31.51
CA LEU A 6 0.47 -21.30 30.37
C LEU A 6 -0.86 -20.57 30.18
N HIS A 7 -0.96 -19.36 30.72
CA HIS A 7 -2.00 -18.44 30.28
C HIS A 7 -1.69 -18.07 28.82
N ALA A 8 -2.45 -18.64 27.90
CA ALA A 8 -2.48 -18.12 26.54
C ALA A 8 -2.92 -16.67 26.68
N GLU A 9 -2.01 -15.72 26.42
CA GLU A 9 -2.39 -14.33 26.26
C GLU A 9 -3.47 -14.26 25.19
N SER A 10 -4.59 -13.62 25.51
CA SER A 10 -5.67 -13.46 24.54
C SER A 10 -5.13 -12.70 23.34
N LEU A 11 -5.28 -13.27 22.16
CA LEU A 11 -4.93 -12.61 20.90
C LEU A 11 -5.70 -11.28 20.83
N ILE A 12 -4.97 -10.16 20.76
CA ILE A 12 -5.57 -8.84 20.59
C ILE A 12 -5.93 -8.70 19.12
N THR A 13 -7.21 -8.52 18.83
CA THR A 13 -7.71 -8.35 17.46
C THR A 13 -8.44 -7.02 17.34
N LEU A 14 -8.22 -6.33 16.24
CA LEU A 14 -9.05 -5.20 15.81
C LEU A 14 -10.06 -5.72 14.80
N ASN A 15 -11.34 -5.58 15.12
CA ASN A 15 -12.43 -5.86 14.21
C ASN A 15 -13.15 -4.55 13.84
N VAL A 16 -13.04 -4.14 12.58
CA VAL A 16 -13.73 -2.97 12.03
C VAL A 16 -14.90 -3.48 11.20
N GLU A 17 -16.02 -3.74 11.86
CA GLU A 17 -17.20 -4.33 11.23
C GLU A 17 -17.75 -3.41 10.12
N PRO A 18 -18.18 -3.97 9.00
CA PRO A 18 -18.96 -3.22 8.02
C PRO A 18 -20.34 -2.85 8.58
N SER A 19 -20.89 -1.75 8.09
CA SER A 19 -22.24 -1.30 8.40
C SER A 19 -23.03 -1.04 7.13
N LYS A 20 -24.30 -0.70 7.28
CA LYS A 20 -25.13 -0.30 6.14
C LYS A 20 -24.60 0.98 5.47
N GLU A 21 -24.08 1.92 6.27
CA GLU A 21 -23.49 3.18 5.81
C GLU A 21 -22.06 2.97 5.28
N HIS A 22 -21.35 1.99 5.85
CA HIS A 22 -19.96 1.66 5.51
C HIS A 22 -19.82 0.17 5.21
N PRO A 23 -20.25 -0.28 4.03
CA PRO A 23 -20.34 -1.71 3.69
C PRO A 23 -18.98 -2.39 3.52
N ARG A 24 -17.88 -1.62 3.47
CA ARG A 24 -16.51 -2.13 3.41
C ARG A 24 -15.55 -1.21 4.16
N ASN A 25 -14.70 -1.81 5.02
CA ASN A 25 -13.53 -1.20 5.64
C ASN A 25 -12.32 -2.05 5.26
N SER A 26 -11.31 -1.48 4.64
CA SER A 26 -10.18 -2.27 4.13
C SER A 26 -8.92 -1.43 3.89
N GLU A 27 -7.84 -2.11 3.52
CA GLU A 27 -6.62 -1.53 2.97
C GLU A 27 -6.00 -0.43 3.85
N GLY A 28 -5.78 -0.78 5.11
CA GLY A 28 -5.17 0.10 6.09
C GLY A 28 -3.71 -0.21 6.38
N SER A 29 -3.12 0.65 7.20
CA SER A 29 -1.76 0.54 7.70
C SER A 29 -1.67 1.06 9.12
N PHE A 30 -0.77 0.46 9.91
CA PHE A 30 -0.50 0.82 11.29
C PHE A 30 0.81 1.61 11.42
N ALA A 31 0.85 2.52 12.39
CA ALA A 31 2.07 3.16 12.84
C ALA A 31 2.06 3.29 14.36
N THR A 32 3.20 2.96 15.01
CA THR A 32 3.41 3.30 16.42
C THR A 32 3.93 4.73 16.50
N LEU A 33 3.24 5.56 17.26
CA LEU A 33 3.60 6.94 17.51
C LEU A 33 4.67 7.05 18.61
N LYS A 34 5.33 8.20 18.74
CA LYS A 34 6.38 8.43 19.76
C LYS A 34 5.87 8.25 21.19
N SER A 35 4.58 8.49 21.42
CA SER A 35 3.92 8.27 22.72
C SER A 35 3.68 6.79 23.07
N GLY A 36 3.91 5.87 22.12
CA GLY A 36 3.50 4.47 22.21
C GLY A 36 2.06 4.19 21.73
N ARG A 37 1.28 5.25 21.43
CA ARG A 37 -0.04 5.12 20.80
C ARG A 37 0.07 4.38 19.48
N ILE A 38 -0.87 3.49 19.19
CA ILE A 38 -1.00 2.85 17.88
C ILE A 38 -1.99 3.65 17.06
N LEU A 39 -1.56 4.14 15.90
CA LEU A 39 -2.39 4.77 14.89
C LEU A 39 -2.72 3.75 13.81
N PHE A 40 -3.99 3.65 13.41
CA PHE A 40 -4.44 2.90 12.25
C PHE A 40 -5.22 3.81 11.32
N ILE A 41 -4.83 3.86 10.04
CA ILE A 41 -5.56 4.58 8.99
C ILE A 41 -5.97 3.56 7.93
N TYR A 42 -7.24 3.61 7.51
CA TYR A 42 -7.80 2.66 6.55
C TYR A 42 -8.82 3.31 5.62
N SER A 43 -9.12 2.60 4.52
CA SER A 43 -10.12 3.00 3.53
C SER A 43 -11.52 2.61 4.04
N GLN A 44 -12.38 3.60 4.24
CA GLN A 44 -13.78 3.43 4.62
C GLN A 44 -14.67 3.72 3.42
N PHE A 45 -15.33 2.69 2.90
CA PHE A 45 -16.21 2.79 1.74
C PHE A 45 -17.63 3.20 2.16
N TYR A 46 -18.29 3.95 1.30
CA TYR A 46 -19.69 4.32 1.41
C TYR A 46 -20.35 4.32 0.03
N GLY A 47 -21.68 4.03 -0.02
CA GLY A 47 -22.40 3.95 -1.30
C GLY A 47 -22.14 2.69 -2.13
N GLY A 48 -21.34 1.72 -1.63
CA GLY A 48 -21.02 0.46 -2.27
C GLY A 48 -19.79 -0.20 -1.66
N ASN A 49 -19.47 -1.43 -2.11
CA ASN A 49 -18.33 -2.22 -1.63
C ASN A 49 -17.35 -2.63 -2.74
N GLY A 50 -17.56 -2.18 -3.97
CA GLY A 50 -16.62 -2.40 -5.09
C GLY A 50 -15.41 -1.46 -5.01
N ASP A 51 -14.34 -1.80 -5.73
CA ASP A 51 -13.12 -0.97 -5.78
C ASP A 51 -13.33 0.39 -6.46
N GLU A 52 -14.43 0.57 -7.15
CA GLU A 52 -14.85 1.84 -7.75
C GLU A 52 -15.80 2.65 -6.86
N SER A 53 -16.30 2.04 -5.78
CA SER A 53 -17.23 2.73 -4.87
C SER A 53 -16.54 3.87 -4.12
N PRO A 54 -17.26 4.94 -3.76
CA PRO A 54 -16.69 6.03 -3.00
C PRO A 54 -16.09 5.56 -1.68
N ALA A 55 -14.90 6.06 -1.36
CA ALA A 55 -14.23 5.81 -0.09
C ALA A 55 -13.43 7.04 0.35
N ARG A 56 -13.29 7.18 1.66
CA ARG A 56 -12.45 8.17 2.34
C ARG A 56 -11.43 7.48 3.23
N LEU A 57 -10.40 8.19 3.68
CA LEU A 57 -9.48 7.65 4.68
C LEU A 57 -9.89 8.13 6.07
N VAL A 58 -9.98 7.18 6.99
CA VAL A 58 -10.30 7.45 8.39
C VAL A 58 -9.20 6.93 9.30
N LYS A 59 -8.97 7.62 10.43
CA LYS A 59 -8.06 7.18 11.49
C LYS A 59 -8.80 6.71 12.73
N ILE A 60 -8.26 5.71 13.37
CA ILE A 60 -8.54 5.33 14.76
C ILE A 60 -7.21 5.17 15.49
N HIS A 61 -7.23 5.25 16.81
CA HIS A 61 -6.04 5.03 17.61
C HIS A 61 -6.33 4.20 18.86
N SER A 62 -5.28 3.58 19.38
CA SER A 62 -5.30 2.85 20.65
C SER A 62 -4.20 3.37 21.57
N ASP A 63 -4.54 3.63 22.83
CA ASP A 63 -3.62 4.01 23.91
C ASP A 63 -3.24 2.86 24.84
N ASP A 64 -3.81 1.68 24.63
CA ASP A 64 -3.70 0.50 25.48
C ASP A 64 -3.19 -0.75 24.74
N GLN A 65 -2.31 -0.52 23.76
CA GLN A 65 -1.68 -1.56 22.94
C GLN A 65 -2.68 -2.38 22.10
N GLY A 66 -3.74 -1.75 21.62
CA GLY A 66 -4.71 -2.36 20.70
C GLY A 66 -5.90 -3.03 21.39
N ARG A 67 -6.05 -2.90 22.72
CA ARG A 67 -7.18 -3.49 23.45
C ARG A 67 -8.47 -2.73 23.22
N THR A 68 -8.39 -1.41 23.17
CA THR A 68 -9.52 -0.53 22.80
C THR A 68 -9.11 0.48 21.73
N TRP A 69 -10.09 0.95 20.99
CA TRP A 69 -9.89 1.86 19.86
C TRP A 69 -10.84 3.05 19.91
N SER A 70 -10.35 4.19 19.48
CA SER A 70 -11.15 5.40 19.35
C SER A 70 -12.23 5.27 18.28
N THR A 71 -13.19 6.19 18.28
CA THR A 71 -14.12 6.36 17.15
C THR A 71 -13.37 6.82 15.89
N PRO A 72 -13.83 6.41 14.69
CA PRO A 72 -13.23 6.84 13.43
C PRO A 72 -13.35 8.35 13.21
N ILE A 73 -12.25 8.96 12.73
CA ILE A 73 -12.17 10.37 12.32
C ILE A 73 -11.65 10.43 10.89
N THR A 74 -12.32 11.19 10.01
CA THR A 74 -11.87 11.37 8.64
C THR A 74 -10.55 12.14 8.60
N VAL A 75 -9.58 11.62 7.85
CA VAL A 75 -8.24 12.21 7.64
C VAL A 75 -8.10 12.74 6.21
N VAL A 76 -8.68 12.03 5.25
CA VAL A 76 -8.71 12.43 3.83
C VAL A 76 -10.13 12.22 3.30
N GLU A 77 -10.78 13.31 2.94
CA GLU A 77 -12.07 13.24 2.25
C GLU A 77 -11.90 12.74 0.82
N ASN A 78 -12.96 12.15 0.28
CA ASN A 78 -12.96 11.75 -1.12
C ASN A 78 -13.11 12.99 -2.03
N THR A 79 -12.00 13.40 -2.62
CA THR A 79 -11.96 14.48 -3.64
C THR A 79 -11.80 13.93 -5.06
N ALA A 80 -11.77 12.60 -5.21
CA ALA A 80 -11.61 11.90 -6.48
C ALA A 80 -12.95 11.62 -7.16
N GLY A 81 -12.91 11.27 -8.43
CA GLY A 81 -14.10 10.81 -9.17
C GLY A 81 -14.66 9.48 -8.62
N ASN A 82 -13.78 8.57 -8.19
CA ASN A 82 -14.16 7.31 -7.55
C ASN A 82 -13.88 7.36 -6.03
N ASN A 83 -12.60 7.26 -5.63
CA ASN A 83 -12.25 7.15 -4.21
C ASN A 83 -10.80 7.53 -3.90
N VAL A 84 -10.51 7.59 -2.60
CA VAL A 84 -9.16 7.57 -2.04
C VAL A 84 -8.98 6.29 -1.23
N MET A 85 -7.90 5.52 -1.46
CA MET A 85 -7.73 4.20 -0.86
C MET A 85 -6.26 3.76 -0.76
N SER A 86 -6.03 2.59 -0.15
CA SER A 86 -4.74 1.86 -0.12
C SER A 86 -3.65 2.58 0.67
N VAL A 87 -3.84 2.68 1.99
CA VAL A 87 -2.92 3.43 2.86
C VAL A 87 -1.64 2.66 3.16
N SER A 88 -0.49 3.36 3.09
CA SER A 88 0.76 2.96 3.74
C SER A 88 1.20 4.06 4.71
N LEU A 89 1.46 3.71 5.96
CA LEU A 89 2.05 4.59 6.97
C LEU A 89 3.50 4.23 7.21
N LEU A 90 4.36 5.24 7.26
CA LEU A 90 5.78 5.02 7.46
C LEU A 90 6.39 6.13 8.32
N ARG A 91 7.11 5.73 9.39
CA ARG A 91 7.99 6.65 10.14
C ARG A 91 9.27 6.85 9.35
N LEU A 92 9.52 8.08 8.90
CA LEU A 92 10.75 8.44 8.19
C LEU A 92 11.93 8.63 9.15
N ALA A 93 13.14 8.51 8.63
CA ALA A 93 14.38 8.73 9.39
C ALA A 93 14.47 10.14 10.01
N SER A 94 13.84 11.14 9.38
CA SER A 94 13.71 12.51 9.95
C SER A 94 12.77 12.57 11.17
N GLY A 95 12.04 11.49 11.45
CA GLY A 95 11.02 11.45 12.51
C GLY A 95 9.64 11.91 12.07
N LYS A 96 9.46 12.39 10.83
CA LYS A 96 8.13 12.66 10.26
C LYS A 96 7.36 11.37 10.06
N LEU A 97 6.03 11.45 10.09
CA LEU A 97 5.15 10.38 9.66
C LEU A 97 4.73 10.65 8.21
N ALA A 98 4.92 9.68 7.33
CA ALA A 98 4.46 9.74 5.95
C ALA A 98 3.22 8.86 5.76
N MET A 99 2.24 9.37 5.03
CA MET A 99 1.05 8.65 4.60
C MET A 99 1.03 8.60 3.07
N PHE A 100 1.02 7.40 2.53
CA PHE A 100 0.90 7.14 1.10
C PHE A 100 -0.49 6.56 0.83
N TYR A 101 -1.10 6.96 -0.27
CA TYR A 101 -2.42 6.45 -0.69
C TYR A 101 -2.66 6.74 -2.16
N CYS A 102 -3.65 6.06 -2.76
CA CYS A 102 -4.08 6.31 -4.13
C CYS A 102 -5.26 7.29 -4.17
N ILE A 103 -5.23 8.22 -5.13
CA ILE A 103 -6.39 9.00 -5.59
C ILE A 103 -6.83 8.36 -6.91
N LYS A 104 -8.02 7.76 -6.89
CA LYS A 104 -8.61 7.05 -8.02
C LYS A 104 -9.74 7.88 -8.63
N ASN A 105 -9.46 8.54 -9.75
CA ASN A 105 -10.43 9.38 -10.43
C ASN A 105 -11.35 8.57 -11.37
N SER A 106 -10.85 7.47 -11.93
CA SER A 106 -11.59 6.68 -12.93
C SER A 106 -10.93 5.33 -13.17
N TRP A 107 -11.44 4.55 -14.13
CA TRP A 107 -10.84 3.30 -14.60
C TRP A 107 -9.57 3.48 -15.45
N ILE A 108 -9.19 4.72 -15.76
CA ILE A 108 -7.98 5.05 -16.52
C ILE A 108 -7.06 6.06 -15.82
N ASP A 109 -7.45 6.51 -14.62
CA ASP A 109 -6.64 7.43 -13.79
C ASP A 109 -6.73 7.05 -12.32
N CYS A 110 -5.64 6.48 -11.82
CA CYS A 110 -5.40 6.19 -10.42
C CYS A 110 -3.92 6.44 -10.14
N ARG A 111 -3.60 7.32 -9.20
CA ARG A 111 -2.20 7.70 -8.95
C ARG A 111 -1.88 7.80 -7.46
N PRO A 112 -0.66 7.36 -7.06
CA PRO A 112 -0.21 7.43 -5.67
C PRO A 112 0.17 8.86 -5.28
N HIS A 113 -0.16 9.22 -4.03
CA HIS A 113 0.17 10.48 -3.40
C HIS A 113 0.83 10.26 -2.05
N ILE A 114 1.58 11.26 -1.60
CA ILE A 114 2.18 11.31 -0.27
C ILE A 114 1.70 12.57 0.48
N ARG A 115 1.46 12.43 1.79
CA ARG A 115 1.33 13.51 2.76
C ARG A 115 2.30 13.28 3.92
N LEU A 116 2.80 14.35 4.50
CA LEU A 116 3.71 14.31 5.64
C LEU A 116 3.07 14.96 6.86
N SER A 117 3.36 14.40 8.04
CA SER A 117 2.98 14.95 9.33
C SER A 117 4.23 15.13 10.20
N THR A 118 4.30 16.25 10.92
CA THR A 118 5.33 16.55 11.93
C THR A 118 4.80 16.47 13.36
N ASP A 119 3.50 16.25 13.53
CA ASP A 119 2.75 16.24 14.79
C ASP A 119 2.04 14.89 15.04
N GLU A 120 2.69 13.79 14.65
CA GLU A 120 2.24 12.42 14.92
C GLU A 120 0.87 12.08 14.29
N GLY A 121 0.56 12.68 13.11
CA GLY A 121 -0.65 12.39 12.35
C GLY A 121 -1.88 13.19 12.78
N GLU A 122 -1.69 14.27 13.56
CA GLU A 122 -2.79 15.18 13.86
C GLU A 122 -3.10 16.08 12.66
N THR A 123 -2.08 16.63 12.02
CA THR A 123 -2.20 17.38 10.77
C THR A 123 -1.30 16.80 9.67
N TRP A 124 -1.68 17.05 8.43
CA TRP A 124 -1.00 16.52 7.24
C TRP A 124 -0.81 17.63 6.20
N THR A 125 0.33 17.60 5.51
CA THR A 125 0.57 18.49 4.36
C THR A 125 -0.46 18.26 3.26
N GLU A 126 -0.54 19.19 2.28
CA GLU A 126 -1.28 18.93 1.05
C GLU A 126 -0.76 17.69 0.31
N PRO A 127 -1.63 16.97 -0.43
CA PRO A 127 -1.23 15.79 -1.15
C PRO A 127 -0.25 16.13 -2.28
N LYS A 128 0.87 15.38 -2.32
CA LYS A 128 1.87 15.51 -3.37
C LYS A 128 1.87 14.27 -4.25
N LEU A 129 1.75 14.46 -5.55
CA LEU A 129 1.76 13.37 -6.52
C LEU A 129 3.14 12.70 -6.59
N ILE A 130 3.17 11.36 -6.54
CA ILE A 130 4.38 10.54 -6.63
C ILE A 130 4.69 10.21 -8.08
N GLN A 131 3.71 9.62 -8.81
CA GLN A 131 3.86 9.25 -10.21
C GLN A 131 3.30 10.38 -11.10
N GLN A 132 4.19 11.06 -11.83
CA GLN A 132 3.82 12.20 -12.68
C GLN A 132 3.13 11.78 -13.99
N ALA A 133 3.45 10.59 -14.52
CA ALA A 133 2.82 10.09 -15.74
C ALA A 133 1.31 9.89 -15.52
N PRO A 134 0.47 10.26 -16.49
CA PRO A 134 -0.94 9.93 -16.44
C PRO A 134 -1.15 8.43 -16.59
N GLY A 135 -2.15 7.88 -15.93
CA GLY A 135 -2.48 6.45 -16.03
C GLY A 135 -3.01 5.83 -14.75
N TYR A 136 -3.17 4.54 -14.78
CA TYR A 136 -3.69 3.76 -13.67
C TYR A 136 -2.55 3.02 -12.97
N PHE A 137 -2.07 3.60 -11.86
CA PHE A 137 -0.99 3.07 -11.04
C PHE A 137 -1.52 2.73 -9.65
N VAL A 138 -1.48 1.45 -9.30
CA VAL A 138 -1.89 0.97 -7.98
C VAL A 138 -0.67 0.90 -7.06
N LEU A 139 -0.73 1.63 -5.97
CA LEU A 139 0.07 1.39 -4.77
C LEU A 139 -0.82 0.67 -3.77
N ASN A 140 -0.57 -0.62 -3.52
CA ASN A 140 -1.34 -1.34 -2.53
C ASN A 140 -0.95 -0.90 -1.12
N ASN A 141 -1.84 -1.14 -0.16
CA ASN A 141 -1.64 -0.75 1.24
C ASN A 141 -0.40 -1.41 1.84
N ASP A 142 0.28 -0.65 2.71
CA ASP A 142 1.39 -1.14 3.53
C ASP A 142 2.58 -1.70 2.73
N ARG A 143 2.92 -1.05 1.60
CA ARG A 143 3.95 -1.50 0.65
C ARG A 143 5.19 -0.62 0.57
N VAL A 144 5.13 0.61 1.07
CA VAL A 144 6.26 1.55 1.01
C VAL A 144 7.26 1.25 2.11
N ILE A 145 8.54 1.31 1.77
CA ILE A 145 9.63 1.22 2.75
C ILE A 145 10.57 2.41 2.66
N GLN A 146 11.28 2.68 3.75
CA GLN A 146 12.51 3.45 3.74
C GLN A 146 13.66 2.50 4.02
N THR A 147 14.66 2.45 3.14
CA THR A 147 15.83 1.61 3.29
C THR A 147 16.70 2.08 4.46
N SER A 148 17.59 1.23 4.93
CA SER A 148 18.58 1.56 5.98
C SER A 148 19.48 2.76 5.62
N LYS A 149 19.58 3.09 4.32
CA LYS A 149 20.31 4.25 3.79
C LYS A 149 19.44 5.49 3.57
N GLY A 150 18.16 5.46 3.99
CA GLY A 150 17.25 6.60 3.94
C GLY A 150 16.44 6.73 2.65
N ARG A 151 16.67 5.90 1.62
CA ARG A 151 15.92 5.93 0.36
C ARG A 151 14.52 5.38 0.55
N LEU A 152 13.50 6.10 0.09
CA LEU A 152 12.14 5.59 -0.04
C LEU A 152 12.01 4.74 -1.31
N ILE A 153 11.30 3.63 -1.22
CA ILE A 153 10.93 2.79 -2.37
C ILE A 153 9.41 2.62 -2.40
N VAL A 154 8.82 2.96 -3.54
CA VAL A 154 7.38 2.83 -3.81
C VAL A 154 7.19 1.84 -4.95
N PRO A 155 6.73 0.62 -4.68
CA PRO A 155 6.40 -0.37 -5.70
C PRO A 155 5.00 -0.09 -6.26
N LEU A 156 4.85 -0.13 -7.57
CA LEU A 156 3.59 0.18 -8.27
C LEU A 156 3.20 -0.90 -9.27
N ALA A 157 1.91 -1.15 -9.38
CA ALA A 157 1.32 -1.90 -10.47
C ALA A 157 0.73 -0.92 -11.49
N PHE A 158 1.30 -0.86 -12.69
CA PHE A 158 0.74 -0.10 -13.80
C PHE A 158 -0.24 -0.96 -14.59
N HIS A 159 -1.46 -0.46 -14.74
CA HIS A 159 -2.50 -1.07 -15.57
C HIS A 159 -2.72 -0.26 -16.84
N ARG A 160 -2.49 -0.90 -17.96
CA ARG A 160 -2.65 -0.28 -19.27
C ARG A 160 -4.12 0.02 -19.54
N SER A 161 -4.41 1.17 -20.12
CA SER A 161 -5.74 1.46 -20.67
C SER A 161 -5.98 0.70 -21.98
N ARG A 162 -7.17 0.11 -22.13
CA ARG A 162 -7.64 -0.59 -23.32
C ARG A 162 -8.67 0.22 -24.12
N GLY A 163 -9.14 1.32 -23.54
CA GLY A 163 -10.12 2.25 -24.10
C GLY A 163 -9.96 3.62 -23.49
N THR A 164 -10.77 4.56 -23.94
CA THR A 164 -10.74 5.97 -23.52
C THR A 164 -11.90 6.37 -22.62
N ASP A 165 -12.92 5.51 -22.46
CA ASP A 165 -14.06 5.78 -21.59
C ASP A 165 -13.64 5.58 -20.11
N PRO A 166 -13.60 6.67 -19.30
CA PRO A 166 -13.14 6.61 -17.91
C PRO A 166 -14.12 5.91 -16.97
N HIS A 167 -15.39 5.71 -17.39
CA HIS A 167 -16.47 5.24 -16.53
C HIS A 167 -16.73 3.73 -16.64
N THR A 168 -15.96 3.01 -17.45
CA THR A 168 -16.14 1.56 -17.62
C THR A 168 -14.88 0.77 -17.30
N SER A 169 -15.03 -0.32 -16.55
CA SER A 169 -13.96 -1.29 -16.29
C SER A 169 -13.40 -1.94 -17.56
N LYS A 170 -14.14 -1.89 -18.70
CA LYS A 170 -13.66 -2.38 -19.99
C LYS A 170 -12.46 -1.59 -20.52
N SER A 171 -12.31 -0.36 -20.08
CA SER A 171 -11.15 0.49 -20.43
C SER A 171 -9.88 0.15 -19.64
N TRP A 172 -9.96 -0.72 -18.65
CA TRP A 172 -8.87 -1.14 -17.79
C TRP A 172 -8.36 -2.53 -18.17
N ASP A 173 -7.04 -2.74 -18.16
CA ASP A 173 -6.42 -4.05 -18.37
C ASP A 173 -6.03 -4.64 -17.01
N ALA A 174 -6.58 -5.78 -16.65
CA ALA A 174 -6.27 -6.48 -15.40
C ALA A 174 -4.80 -6.93 -15.31
N ARG A 175 -4.12 -7.08 -16.45
CA ARG A 175 -2.72 -7.52 -16.52
C ARG A 175 -1.79 -6.38 -16.17
N ALA A 176 -1.35 -6.36 -14.93
CA ALA A 176 -0.47 -5.33 -14.42
C ALA A 176 0.99 -5.53 -14.84
N ILE A 177 1.70 -4.42 -14.92
CA ILE A 177 3.14 -4.30 -15.11
C ILE A 177 3.71 -3.79 -13.80
N ALA A 178 4.73 -4.47 -13.24
CA ALA A 178 5.41 -4.01 -12.05
C ALA A 178 6.43 -2.92 -12.40
N THR A 179 6.42 -1.82 -11.65
CA THR A 179 7.39 -0.73 -11.71
C THR A 179 7.68 -0.20 -10.31
N TRP A 180 8.76 0.56 -10.14
CA TRP A 180 9.18 1.10 -8.85
C TRP A 180 9.62 2.54 -9.01
N LEU A 181 9.32 3.36 -7.99
CA LEU A 181 9.88 4.69 -7.84
C LEU A 181 10.71 4.75 -6.57
N TYR A 182 11.72 5.60 -6.56
CA TYR A 182 12.50 5.88 -5.37
C TYR A 182 12.68 7.39 -5.16
N SER A 183 12.92 7.77 -3.90
CA SER A 183 13.19 9.14 -3.48
C SER A 183 14.31 9.14 -2.47
N ASP A 184 15.29 10.06 -2.64
CA ASP A 184 16.41 10.27 -1.73
C ASP A 184 16.24 11.51 -0.83
N ASP A 185 15.09 12.19 -0.93
CA ASP A 185 14.78 13.46 -0.26
C ASP A 185 13.41 13.43 0.45
N GLU A 186 13.08 12.25 1.02
CA GLU A 186 11.84 12.00 1.77
C GLU A 186 10.56 12.35 0.99
N GLY A 187 10.53 12.02 -0.31
CA GLY A 187 9.35 12.21 -1.15
C GLY A 187 9.22 13.61 -1.73
N THR A 188 10.28 14.44 -1.68
CA THR A 188 10.29 15.73 -2.35
C THR A 188 10.39 15.58 -3.85
N THR A 189 11.28 14.70 -4.33
CA THR A 189 11.39 14.31 -5.74
C THR A 189 11.36 12.79 -5.88
N TRP A 190 10.93 12.33 -7.05
CA TRP A 190 10.79 10.91 -7.36
C TRP A 190 11.48 10.57 -8.68
N THR A 191 12.18 9.44 -8.68
CA THR A 191 12.82 8.87 -9.88
C THR A 191 12.24 7.48 -10.10
N GLU A 192 11.83 7.18 -11.33
CA GLU A 192 11.42 5.83 -11.70
C GLU A 192 12.65 4.93 -11.87
N SER A 193 12.56 3.70 -11.34
CA SER A 193 13.52 2.63 -11.65
C SER A 193 13.63 2.45 -13.15
N SER A 194 14.83 2.18 -13.67
CA SER A 194 15.01 1.90 -15.10
C SER A 194 14.47 0.52 -15.50
N SER A 195 14.07 -0.30 -14.53
CA SER A 195 13.41 -1.59 -14.76
C SER A 195 11.91 -1.48 -14.58
N TRP A 196 11.18 -2.10 -15.49
CA TRP A 196 9.77 -2.44 -15.35
C TRP A 196 9.55 -3.83 -15.95
N TRP A 197 8.59 -4.57 -15.42
CA TRP A 197 8.39 -5.96 -15.84
C TRP A 197 6.93 -6.28 -16.07
N ALA A 198 6.65 -6.89 -17.22
CA ALA A 198 5.40 -7.60 -17.47
C ALA A 198 5.59 -9.09 -17.18
N MET A 199 4.49 -9.82 -16.95
CA MET A 199 4.53 -11.25 -16.75
C MET A 199 5.12 -11.94 -18.00
N PRO A 200 6.16 -12.78 -17.86
CA PRO A 200 6.83 -13.39 -19.00
C PRO A 200 6.05 -14.58 -19.61
N VAL A 201 5.00 -15.03 -18.93
CA VAL A 201 4.12 -16.12 -19.38
C VAL A 201 2.68 -15.63 -19.53
N ARG A 202 1.84 -16.44 -20.15
CA ARG A 202 0.40 -16.11 -20.28
C ARG A 202 -0.24 -15.98 -18.88
N SER A 203 -0.84 -14.83 -18.62
CA SER A 203 -1.46 -14.48 -17.34
C SER A 203 -2.68 -13.59 -17.58
N GLY A 204 -3.71 -13.76 -16.76
CA GLY A 204 -4.86 -12.87 -16.69
C GLY A 204 -4.66 -11.70 -15.73
N SER A 205 -3.82 -11.87 -14.69
CA SER A 205 -3.54 -10.83 -13.68
C SER A 205 -2.28 -10.01 -13.97
N GLY A 206 -1.30 -10.58 -14.65
CA GLY A 206 0.03 -9.98 -14.74
C GLY A 206 0.73 -9.96 -13.38
N LEU A 207 1.50 -8.91 -13.12
CA LEU A 207 2.29 -8.68 -11.90
C LEU A 207 1.61 -7.59 -11.05
N GLN A 208 0.59 -7.99 -10.29
CA GLN A 208 -0.24 -7.08 -9.50
C GLN A 208 0.34 -6.82 -8.10
N GLU A 209 0.00 -5.66 -7.54
CA GLU A 209 0.18 -5.30 -6.14
C GLU A 209 1.59 -5.58 -5.60
N PRO A 210 2.64 -5.06 -6.26
CA PRO A 210 4.00 -5.30 -5.82
C PRO A 210 4.22 -4.80 -4.38
N GLY A 211 5.01 -5.55 -3.64
CA GLY A 211 5.57 -5.15 -2.35
C GLY A 211 7.09 -5.14 -2.44
N VAL A 212 7.75 -4.57 -1.43
CA VAL A 212 9.21 -4.53 -1.33
C VAL A 212 9.66 -4.61 0.12
N VAL A 213 10.79 -5.26 0.37
CA VAL A 213 11.45 -5.31 1.67
C VAL A 213 12.97 -5.24 1.47
N GLU A 214 13.69 -4.61 2.40
CA GLU A 214 15.15 -4.64 2.45
C GLU A 214 15.61 -5.85 3.27
N LEU A 215 16.41 -6.71 2.66
CA LEU A 215 17.02 -7.87 3.32
C LEU A 215 18.22 -7.44 4.20
N ALA A 216 18.75 -8.36 5.01
CA ALA A 216 19.83 -8.09 5.96
C ALA A 216 21.13 -7.65 5.26
N ASP A 217 21.36 -8.09 4.03
CA ASP A 217 22.54 -7.75 3.21
C ASP A 217 22.36 -6.44 2.40
N GLY A 218 21.21 -5.75 2.57
CA GLY A 218 20.87 -4.53 1.84
C GLY A 218 20.26 -4.77 0.45
N THR A 219 20.11 -6.03 0.02
CA THR A 219 19.38 -6.37 -1.20
C THR A 219 17.91 -6.04 -1.01
N LEU A 220 17.26 -5.42 -2.00
CA LEU A 220 15.82 -5.27 -2.02
C LEU A 220 15.19 -6.52 -2.65
N PHE A 221 14.25 -7.11 -1.94
CA PHE A 221 13.37 -8.15 -2.47
C PHE A 221 11.99 -7.56 -2.69
N SER A 222 11.50 -7.64 -3.93
CA SER A 222 10.13 -7.25 -4.29
C SER A 222 9.37 -8.49 -4.73
N TRP A 223 8.06 -8.50 -4.50
CA TRP A 223 7.18 -9.61 -4.90
C TRP A 223 5.88 -9.07 -5.49
N CYS A 224 5.26 -9.85 -6.34
CA CYS A 224 3.96 -9.54 -6.94
C CYS A 224 2.98 -10.70 -6.79
N ARG A 225 1.73 -10.37 -6.57
CA ARG A 225 0.59 -11.26 -6.73
C ARG A 225 0.45 -11.67 -8.19
N THR A 226 0.19 -12.96 -8.43
CA THR A 226 -0.05 -13.52 -9.77
C THR A 226 -1.15 -14.57 -9.75
N ASP A 227 -1.70 -14.90 -10.93
CA ASP A 227 -2.60 -16.03 -11.14
C ASP A 227 -1.86 -17.35 -11.44
N GLN A 228 -0.55 -17.43 -11.16
CA GLN A 228 0.30 -18.59 -11.46
C GLN A 228 0.47 -19.53 -10.24
N GLY A 229 -0.32 -19.36 -9.17
CA GLY A 229 -0.28 -20.19 -7.96
C GLY A 229 0.88 -19.91 -7.01
N ALA A 230 1.68 -18.88 -7.28
CA ALA A 230 2.77 -18.39 -6.42
C ALA A 230 2.97 -16.89 -6.58
N GLN A 231 3.58 -16.25 -5.57
CA GLN A 231 4.13 -14.91 -5.75
C GLN A 231 5.32 -14.97 -6.68
N PHE A 232 5.52 -13.94 -7.51
CA PHE A 232 6.72 -13.77 -8.33
C PHE A 232 7.64 -12.72 -7.70
N GLY A 233 8.92 -13.03 -7.64
CA GLY A 233 9.93 -12.23 -6.95
C GLY A 233 10.89 -11.53 -7.89
N PHE A 234 11.46 -10.42 -7.39
CA PHE A 234 12.47 -9.60 -8.04
C PHE A 234 13.55 -9.25 -7.02
N ARG A 235 14.75 -8.99 -7.48
CA ARG A 235 15.86 -8.54 -6.63
C ARG A 235 16.49 -7.27 -7.19
N SER A 236 16.91 -6.38 -6.28
CA SER A 236 17.72 -5.22 -6.60
C SER A 236 18.93 -5.17 -5.67
N THR A 237 20.12 -5.06 -6.22
CA THR A 237 21.39 -4.91 -5.49
C THR A 237 21.95 -3.49 -5.59
N ASP A 238 21.24 -2.58 -6.28
CA ASP A 238 21.64 -1.20 -6.53
C ASP A 238 20.67 -0.17 -5.90
N ALA A 239 20.05 -0.60 -4.79
CA ALA A 239 19.11 0.21 -4.01
C ALA A 239 17.87 0.68 -4.80
N GLY A 240 17.32 -0.21 -5.65
CA GLY A 240 16.06 0.03 -6.37
C GLY A 240 16.21 0.79 -7.68
N LYS A 241 17.43 1.04 -8.17
CA LYS A 241 17.64 1.63 -9.49
C LYS A 241 17.26 0.67 -10.62
N THR A 242 17.54 -0.63 -10.40
CA THR A 242 17.11 -1.73 -11.27
C THR A 242 16.57 -2.90 -10.46
N PHE A 243 15.71 -3.70 -11.07
CA PHE A 243 15.19 -4.96 -10.52
C PHE A 243 15.38 -6.08 -11.55
N SER A 244 15.72 -7.27 -11.06
CA SER A 244 15.85 -8.48 -11.88
C SER A 244 14.54 -8.83 -12.60
N PRO A 245 14.57 -9.67 -13.64
CA PRO A 245 13.37 -10.28 -14.19
C PRO A 245 12.54 -11.00 -13.11
N PRO A 246 11.21 -11.10 -13.30
CA PRO A 246 10.32 -11.83 -12.40
C PRO A 246 10.59 -13.34 -12.45
N GLU A 247 10.69 -13.96 -11.28
CA GLU A 247 10.82 -15.40 -11.14
C GLU A 247 9.78 -15.94 -10.15
N PRO A 248 9.24 -17.15 -10.36
CA PRO A 248 8.35 -17.77 -9.38
C PRO A 248 9.10 -18.00 -8.07
N THR A 249 8.46 -17.73 -6.94
CA THR A 249 9.00 -17.99 -5.61
C THR A 249 8.41 -19.27 -5.02
N GLU A 250 9.01 -19.76 -3.90
CA GLU A 250 8.43 -20.85 -3.08
C GLU A 250 7.15 -20.44 -2.34
N MET A 251 6.79 -19.14 -2.34
CA MET A 251 5.60 -18.61 -1.68
C MET A 251 4.35 -18.96 -2.49
N LYS A 252 3.80 -20.15 -2.24
CA LYS A 252 2.53 -20.58 -2.81
C LYS A 252 1.42 -19.65 -2.33
N SER A 253 0.60 -19.17 -3.25
CA SER A 253 -0.52 -18.30 -2.90
C SER A 253 -1.63 -18.39 -3.94
N PRO A 254 -2.89 -18.16 -3.54
CA PRO A 254 -3.95 -17.86 -4.48
C PRO A 254 -3.64 -16.52 -5.19
N ASN A 255 -4.45 -16.15 -6.17
CA ASN A 255 -4.38 -14.82 -6.78
C ASN A 255 -4.83 -13.74 -5.76
N GLY A 256 -4.03 -13.52 -4.74
CA GLY A 256 -4.26 -12.59 -3.65
C GLY A 256 -2.97 -11.90 -3.21
N PRO A 257 -3.05 -10.68 -2.63
CA PRO A 257 -1.88 -9.95 -2.16
C PRO A 257 -1.23 -10.66 -0.96
N ALA A 258 0.11 -10.71 -0.96
CA ALA A 258 0.90 -11.17 0.18
C ALA A 258 1.52 -9.98 0.90
N SER A 259 1.70 -10.07 2.22
CA SER A 259 2.40 -9.07 3.02
C SER A 259 3.66 -9.67 3.62
N ILE A 260 4.80 -8.98 3.42
CA ILE A 260 6.08 -9.32 4.01
C ILE A 260 6.60 -8.09 4.75
N LYS A 261 6.96 -8.27 6.01
CA LYS A 261 7.53 -7.23 6.88
C LYS A 261 8.82 -7.75 7.50
N ARG A 262 9.69 -6.80 7.84
CA ARG A 262 10.89 -7.05 8.64
C ARG A 262 10.72 -6.54 10.06
#